data_57742d0d6ea6dc93327fdea1f52765f3
#
_entry.id   57742d0d6ea6dc93327fdea1f52765f3
#
_cell.length_a   1.000
_cell.length_b   1.000
_cell.length_c   1.000
_cell.angle_alpha   90.00
_cell.angle_beta   90.00
_cell.angle_gamma   90.00
#
_symmetry.space_group_name_H-M   'P 1'
#
loop_
_entity.id
_entity.type
_entity.pdbx_description
1 polymer ?
#
loop_
_entity_poly.entity_id
_entity_poly.type
_entity_poly.pdbx_seq_one_letter_code
_entity_poly.pdbx_strand_id
1 'polypeptide(L)'
;FGLTWLIAEGIASVPFDRSLGQNARALAQLVQSDESTVRFELPLPASEILHADETDDVYYQVLGAKGEYLGGDKELPLPQEDEKLVTDELRLRDDVHKGMPVRVAYIWVRVKPSSAQPALVQVAETLEKRSVLANEIIKGVMLPQFVILPLAVLLIWLALARGIQPLNELEQRIRQRKTDDMSPLDESVVPIEVSPLVASITDLLQRLQDSIATQKRFLADAAHQLKTP
;
A
#
# COMPACT_ATOMS: atom_id res chain seq x y z
N PHE A 1 6.76 -4.06 -6.84
CA PHE A 1 7.75 -3.71 -5.81
C PHE A 1 8.18 -2.24 -5.87
N GLY A 2 8.54 -1.70 -7.05
CA GLY A 2 9.01 -0.31 -7.18
C GLY A 2 7.95 0.75 -6.83
N LEU A 3 6.71 0.56 -7.21
CA LEU A 3 5.63 1.52 -6.98
C LEU A 3 5.28 1.66 -5.48
N THR A 4 5.27 0.56 -4.75
CA THR A 4 4.93 0.56 -3.31
C THR A 4 6.07 1.16 -2.49
N TRP A 5 7.31 0.97 -2.91
CA TRP A 5 8.47 1.61 -2.30
C TRP A 5 8.44 3.13 -2.51
N LEU A 6 8.17 3.60 -3.74
CA LEU A 6 8.00 5.02 -4.06
C LEU A 6 6.87 5.69 -3.26
N ILE A 7 5.75 4.99 -3.08
CA ILE A 7 4.62 5.52 -2.29
C ILE A 7 4.99 5.58 -0.80
N ALA A 8 5.62 4.55 -0.26
CA ALA A 8 6.05 4.52 1.14
C ALA A 8 7.08 5.61 1.44
N GLU A 9 8.05 5.83 0.55
CA GLU A 9 9.04 6.89 0.65
C GLU A 9 8.40 8.29 0.53
N GLY A 10 7.45 8.47 -0.37
CA GLY A 10 6.69 9.71 -0.52
C GLY A 10 5.87 10.06 0.73
N ILE A 11 5.21 9.08 1.33
CA ILE A 11 4.42 9.30 2.56
C ILE A 11 5.34 9.56 3.76
N ALA A 12 6.44 8.82 3.87
CA ALA A 12 7.39 8.99 4.95
C ALA A 12 8.12 10.34 4.91
N SER A 13 8.35 10.92 3.72
CA SER A 13 9.11 12.16 3.57
C SER A 13 8.33 13.44 3.96
N VAL A 14 7.00 13.45 3.85
CA VAL A 14 6.17 14.65 4.08
C VAL A 14 6.37 15.30 5.48
N PRO A 15 6.33 14.56 6.61
CA PRO A 15 6.52 15.16 7.92
C PRO A 15 7.94 15.73 8.12
N PHE A 16 8.95 15.06 7.57
CA PHE A 16 10.34 15.51 7.63
C PHE A 16 10.58 16.77 6.81
N ASP A 17 10.06 16.83 5.58
CA ASP A 17 10.14 18.01 4.72
C ASP A 17 9.47 19.23 5.39
N ARG A 18 8.37 19.01 6.10
CA ARG A 18 7.67 20.05 6.84
C ARG A 18 8.51 20.55 8.03
N SER A 19 9.10 19.64 8.80
CA SER A 19 9.98 19.97 9.92
C SER A 19 11.21 20.73 9.44
N LEU A 20 11.88 20.21 8.41
CA LEU A 20 13.06 20.83 7.81
C LEU A 20 12.75 22.24 7.30
N GLY A 21 11.61 22.42 6.65
CA GLY A 21 11.15 23.73 6.20
C GLY A 21 10.83 24.69 7.34
N GLN A 22 10.32 24.21 8.48
CA GLN A 22 10.11 25.02 9.67
C GLN A 22 11.44 25.47 10.29
N ASN A 23 12.43 24.60 10.34
CA ASN A 23 13.77 24.92 10.82
C ASN A 23 14.43 25.97 9.94
N ALA A 24 14.33 25.86 8.61
CA ALA A 24 14.86 26.87 7.68
C ALA A 24 14.19 28.23 7.87
N ARG A 25 12.86 28.27 8.05
CA ARG A 25 12.13 29.53 8.34
C ARG A 25 12.51 30.12 9.70
N ALA A 26 12.68 29.30 10.72
CA ALA A 26 13.09 29.76 12.05
C ALA A 26 14.48 30.40 11.99
N LEU A 27 15.44 29.79 11.30
CA LEU A 27 16.78 30.36 11.10
C LEU A 27 16.72 31.64 10.23
N ALA A 28 15.86 31.69 9.24
CA ALA A 28 15.66 32.88 8.40
C ALA A 28 15.21 34.10 9.22
N GLN A 29 14.40 33.90 10.27
CA GLN A 29 13.97 34.97 11.18
C GLN A 29 15.10 35.50 12.08
N LEU A 30 16.17 34.74 12.28
CA LEU A 30 17.33 35.15 13.07
C LEU A 30 18.32 35.99 12.26
N VAL A 31 18.14 36.09 10.96
CA VAL A 31 18.97 36.95 10.10
C VAL A 31 18.51 38.39 10.27
N GLN A 32 19.32 39.20 10.94
CA GLN A 32 19.05 40.59 11.20
C GLN A 32 19.98 41.49 10.38
N SER A 33 19.47 42.65 9.97
CA SER A 33 20.29 43.68 9.35
C SER A 33 20.46 44.85 10.28
N ASP A 34 21.70 45.18 10.55
CA ASP A 34 22.07 46.48 11.13
C ASP A 34 22.40 47.48 10.00
N GLU A 35 22.61 48.76 10.30
CA GLU A 35 22.75 49.84 9.32
C GLU A 35 23.69 49.55 8.13
N SER A 36 24.75 48.74 8.34
CA SER A 36 25.75 48.42 7.32
C SER A 36 26.09 46.96 7.14
N THR A 37 25.70 46.05 8.05
CA THR A 37 26.11 44.65 8.08
C THR A 37 24.92 43.74 8.33
N VAL A 38 24.96 42.55 7.70
CA VAL A 38 24.03 41.45 8.00
C VAL A 38 24.66 40.66 9.15
N ARG A 39 23.91 40.45 10.23
CA ARG A 39 24.32 39.65 11.37
C ARG A 39 23.40 38.43 11.48
N PHE A 40 24.01 37.32 11.83
CA PHE A 40 23.34 36.09 12.22
C PHE A 40 23.92 35.63 13.56
N GLU A 41 23.06 35.55 14.55
CA GLU A 41 23.42 34.98 15.86
C GLU A 41 22.46 33.85 16.15
N LEU A 42 23.01 32.62 16.29
CA LEU A 42 22.23 31.47 16.70
C LEU A 42 22.23 31.39 18.24
N PRO A 43 21.07 31.59 18.90
CA PRO A 43 20.97 31.42 20.34
C PRO A 43 21.31 29.97 20.74
N LEU A 44 22.02 29.79 21.87
CA LEU A 44 22.39 28.49 22.41
C LEU A 44 21.21 27.47 22.42
N PRO A 45 19.99 27.86 22.87
CA PRO A 45 18.84 26.91 22.80
C PRO A 45 18.47 26.46 21.39
N ALA A 46 18.65 27.34 20.40
CA ALA A 46 18.34 26.99 19.00
C ALA A 46 19.38 26.04 18.40
N SER A 47 20.67 26.16 18.83
CA SER A 47 21.70 25.23 18.40
C SER A 47 21.51 23.84 19.03
N GLU A 48 21.04 23.78 20.28
CA GLU A 48 20.71 22.50 20.94
C GLU A 48 19.53 21.80 20.25
N ILE A 49 18.50 22.54 19.80
CA ILE A 49 17.36 21.99 19.07
C ILE A 49 17.79 21.43 17.71
N LEU A 50 18.71 22.09 17.01
CA LEU A 50 19.23 21.60 15.72
C LEU A 50 20.09 20.32 15.89
N HIS A 51 20.71 20.13 17.03
CA HIS A 51 21.55 18.97 17.37
C HIS A 51 20.85 17.95 18.27
N ALA A 52 19.59 18.18 18.67
CA ALA A 52 18.87 17.33 19.61
C ALA A 52 18.45 15.97 19.01
N ASP A 53 18.69 15.74 17.75
CA ASP A 53 18.31 14.51 17.07
C ASP A 53 19.50 13.55 16.99
N GLU A 54 19.44 12.46 17.76
CA GLU A 54 20.52 11.48 17.89
C GLU A 54 20.76 10.62 16.63
N THR A 55 19.85 10.67 15.66
CA THR A 55 19.87 9.74 14.52
C THR A 55 20.21 10.40 13.20
N ASP A 56 19.79 11.66 12.98
CA ASP A 56 20.09 12.41 11.76
C ASP A 56 20.99 13.60 12.08
N ASP A 57 22.03 13.78 11.27
CA ASP A 57 22.86 14.97 11.33
C ASP A 57 22.17 16.14 10.63
N VAL A 58 21.95 17.22 11.37
CA VAL A 58 21.38 18.47 10.85
C VAL A 58 22.51 19.47 10.63
N TYR A 59 22.63 19.93 9.41
CA TYR A 59 23.58 20.95 8.98
C TYR A 59 22.83 22.22 8.63
N TYR A 60 23.40 23.38 8.90
CA TYR A 60 22.84 24.63 8.44
C TYR A 60 23.93 25.51 7.85
N GLN A 61 23.57 26.43 6.99
CA GLN A 61 24.46 27.44 6.44
C GLN A 61 23.69 28.73 6.24
N VAL A 62 24.29 29.84 6.62
CA VAL A 62 23.75 31.18 6.40
C VAL A 62 24.80 32.01 5.67
N LEU A 63 24.40 32.53 4.52
CA LEU A 63 25.23 33.43 3.71
C LEU A 63 24.53 34.78 3.60
N GLY A 64 25.29 35.84 3.73
CA GLY A 64 24.81 37.20 3.57
C GLY A 64 24.56 37.59 2.11
N ALA A 65 24.07 38.82 1.91
CA ALA A 65 23.67 39.32 0.60
C ALA A 65 24.82 39.40 -0.44
N LYS A 66 26.05 39.39 -0.01
CA LYS A 66 27.25 39.37 -0.89
C LYS A 66 27.91 38.01 -0.98
N GLY A 67 27.23 36.97 -0.47
CA GLY A 67 27.79 35.63 -0.38
C GLY A 67 28.77 35.43 0.79
N GLU A 68 28.88 36.43 1.70
CA GLU A 68 29.70 36.33 2.90
C GLU A 68 29.15 35.25 3.85
N TYR A 69 30.04 34.45 4.40
CA TYR A 69 29.70 33.42 5.37
C TYR A 69 29.35 34.06 6.73
N LEU A 70 28.14 33.79 7.23
CA LEU A 70 27.64 34.29 8.51
C LEU A 70 27.60 33.20 9.59
N GLY A 71 27.41 31.94 9.22
CA GLY A 71 27.41 30.85 10.22
C GLY A 71 27.05 29.49 9.62
N GLY A 72 27.35 28.42 10.34
CA GLY A 72 27.01 27.04 10.02
C GLY A 72 28.11 26.23 9.36
N ASP A 73 27.77 25.33 8.44
CA ASP A 73 28.72 24.49 7.70
C ASP A 73 29.08 25.14 6.36
N LYS A 74 30.39 25.41 6.17
CA LYS A 74 30.89 26.05 4.95
C LYS A 74 30.87 25.16 3.70
N GLU A 75 30.86 23.84 3.92
CA GLU A 75 30.93 22.84 2.86
C GLU A 75 29.57 22.44 2.30
N LEU A 76 28.47 23.01 2.86
CA LEU A 76 27.13 22.70 2.37
C LEU A 76 26.97 23.23 0.95
N PRO A 77 26.56 22.39 -0.03
CA PRO A 77 26.41 22.80 -1.42
C PRO A 77 25.45 23.97 -1.58
N LEU A 78 25.74 24.87 -2.54
CA LEU A 78 24.87 25.99 -2.88
C LEU A 78 23.75 25.56 -3.82
N PRO A 79 22.60 26.24 -3.83
CA PRO A 79 21.57 26.06 -4.85
C PRO A 79 22.13 26.30 -6.26
N GLN A 80 21.59 25.62 -7.26
CA GLN A 80 22.03 25.80 -8.65
C GLN A 80 21.72 27.24 -9.12
N GLU A 81 22.67 27.82 -9.89
CA GLU A 81 22.56 29.22 -10.35
C GLU A 81 21.41 29.48 -11.34
N ASP A 82 20.86 28.44 -11.97
CA ASP A 82 19.77 28.54 -12.94
C ASP A 82 18.37 28.70 -12.31
N GLU A 83 18.25 28.60 -10.99
CA GLU A 83 16.98 28.81 -10.33
C GLU A 83 16.68 30.30 -10.16
N LYS A 84 15.51 30.72 -10.67
CA LYS A 84 15.01 32.08 -10.43
C LYS A 84 15.01 32.39 -8.93
N LEU A 85 15.75 33.40 -8.53
CA LEU A 85 15.79 33.94 -7.18
C LEU A 85 14.41 34.47 -6.80
N VAL A 86 13.62 33.67 -6.09
CA VAL A 86 12.36 34.12 -5.49
C VAL A 86 12.61 34.26 -4.00
N THR A 87 12.41 35.48 -3.49
CA THR A 87 12.60 35.79 -2.07
C THR A 87 11.40 35.30 -1.25
N ASP A 88 11.67 34.86 -0.03
CA ASP A 88 10.69 34.42 0.98
C ASP A 88 9.92 33.15 0.59
N GLU A 89 10.33 32.47 -0.49
CA GLU A 89 9.83 31.16 -0.88
C GLU A 89 10.73 30.06 -0.33
N LEU A 90 10.13 29.12 0.41
CA LEU A 90 10.82 27.91 0.88
C LEU A 90 10.91 26.90 -0.26
N ARG A 91 12.09 26.43 -0.55
CA ARG A 91 12.36 25.39 -1.54
C ARG A 91 13.08 24.22 -0.92
N LEU A 92 12.86 23.07 -1.50
CA LEU A 92 13.45 21.79 -1.08
C LEU A 92 14.24 21.21 -2.25
N ARG A 93 15.42 20.67 -1.97
CA ARG A 93 16.21 19.93 -2.95
C ARG A 93 16.89 18.72 -2.31
N ASP A 94 17.23 17.75 -3.11
CA ASP A 94 18.11 16.66 -2.72
C ASP A 94 19.54 16.99 -3.13
N ASP A 95 20.50 16.70 -2.25
CA ASP A 95 21.89 16.99 -2.47
C ASP A 95 22.77 15.94 -1.79
N VAL A 96 24.09 16.04 -1.95
CA VAL A 96 25.06 15.18 -1.28
C VAL A 96 25.99 16.06 -0.45
N HIS A 97 26.09 15.81 0.84
CA HIS A 97 26.98 16.49 1.76
C HIS A 97 27.87 15.47 2.50
N LYS A 98 29.18 15.67 2.49
CA LYS A 98 30.16 14.74 3.07
C LYS A 98 30.01 13.28 2.62
N GLY A 99 29.55 13.06 1.38
CA GLY A 99 29.32 11.73 0.84
C GLY A 99 28.00 11.07 1.24
N MET A 100 27.16 11.75 2.04
CA MET A 100 25.83 11.27 2.47
C MET A 100 24.75 12.01 1.70
N PRO A 101 23.65 11.31 1.29
CA PRO A 101 22.51 11.97 0.69
C PRO A 101 21.79 12.81 1.76
N VAL A 102 21.51 14.05 1.41
CA VAL A 102 20.84 15.02 2.31
C VAL A 102 19.65 15.65 1.63
N ARG A 103 18.63 15.96 2.40
CA ARG A 103 17.52 16.82 2.00
C ARG A 103 17.80 18.22 2.48
N VAL A 104 17.78 19.20 1.60
CA VAL A 104 18.08 20.59 1.90
C VAL A 104 16.83 21.45 1.73
N ALA A 105 16.45 22.17 2.78
CA ALA A 105 15.48 23.25 2.71
C ALA A 105 16.24 24.58 2.67
N TYR A 106 15.90 25.43 1.73
CA TYR A 106 16.52 26.73 1.61
C TYR A 106 15.53 27.84 1.29
N ILE A 107 15.88 29.04 1.74
CA ILE A 107 15.08 30.25 1.57
C ILE A 107 16.00 31.44 1.32
N TRP A 108 15.62 32.25 0.34
CA TRP A 108 16.27 33.51 0.07
C TRP A 108 15.57 34.63 0.84
N VAL A 109 16.24 35.24 1.79
CA VAL A 109 15.67 36.25 2.69
C VAL A 109 16.08 37.64 2.23
N ARG A 110 15.13 38.53 2.04
CA ARG A 110 15.41 39.93 1.76
C ARG A 110 15.74 40.68 3.05
N VAL A 111 17.00 40.97 3.25
CA VAL A 111 17.48 41.59 4.48
C VAL A 111 17.20 43.09 4.54
N LYS A 112 17.22 43.79 3.37
CA LYS A 112 16.87 45.21 3.25
C LYS A 112 16.11 45.46 1.95
N PRO A 113 15.17 46.43 1.92
CA PRO A 113 14.48 46.81 0.66
C PRO A 113 15.43 47.32 -0.42
N SER A 114 16.61 47.84 -0.03
CA SER A 114 17.63 48.40 -0.91
C SER A 114 18.77 47.44 -1.26
N SER A 115 18.84 46.22 -0.67
CA SER A 115 19.89 45.27 -1.02
C SER A 115 19.61 44.62 -2.37
N ALA A 116 20.62 44.65 -3.25
CA ALA A 116 20.52 44.11 -4.60
C ALA A 116 20.39 42.57 -4.61
N GLN A 117 20.87 41.88 -3.56
CA GLN A 117 20.84 40.45 -3.45
C GLN A 117 20.29 40.02 -2.08
N PRO A 118 19.48 38.94 -2.01
CA PRO A 118 19.01 38.37 -0.74
C PRO A 118 20.07 37.56 -0.04
N ALA A 119 19.93 37.34 1.26
CA ALA A 119 20.71 36.40 2.04
C ALA A 119 20.16 34.97 1.83
N LEU A 120 21.03 33.98 1.85
CA LEU A 120 20.67 32.57 1.75
C LEU A 120 20.68 31.92 3.13
N VAL A 121 19.59 31.29 3.49
CA VAL A 121 19.50 30.42 4.66
C VAL A 121 19.15 29.02 4.17
N GLN A 122 19.96 28.04 4.53
CA GLN A 122 19.68 26.65 4.19
C GLN A 122 19.93 25.72 5.38
N VAL A 123 19.10 24.69 5.47
CA VAL A 123 19.20 23.61 6.46
C VAL A 123 19.14 22.29 5.72
N ALA A 124 20.07 21.42 6.03
CA ALA A 124 20.15 20.08 5.46
C ALA A 124 20.02 19.04 6.55
N GLU A 125 19.38 17.93 6.24
CA GLU A 125 19.20 16.78 7.13
C GLU A 125 19.53 15.53 6.37
N THR A 126 20.23 14.57 7.01
CA THR A 126 20.51 13.26 6.40
C THR A 126 19.23 12.46 6.23
N LEU A 127 19.21 11.54 5.26
CA LEU A 127 18.01 10.74 4.94
C LEU A 127 17.95 9.41 5.71
N GLU A 128 18.78 9.25 6.76
CA GLU A 128 18.92 7.97 7.46
C GLU A 128 17.65 7.54 8.17
N LYS A 129 17.01 8.44 8.93
CA LYS A 129 15.71 8.18 9.56
C LYS A 129 14.61 7.80 8.58
N ARG A 130 14.59 8.47 7.43
CA ARG A 130 13.58 8.19 6.40
C ARG A 130 13.73 6.78 5.87
N SER A 131 14.95 6.32 5.65
CA SER A 131 15.25 4.97 5.19
C SER A 131 14.90 3.91 6.24
N VAL A 132 15.18 4.18 7.51
CA VAL A 132 14.84 3.29 8.64
C VAL A 132 13.33 3.17 8.77
N LEU A 133 12.59 4.29 8.77
CA LEU A 133 11.13 4.28 8.86
C LEU A 133 10.48 3.60 7.65
N ALA A 134 10.96 3.86 6.44
CA ALA A 134 10.47 3.18 5.24
C ALA A 134 10.66 1.65 5.35
N ASN A 135 11.82 1.21 5.82
CA ASN A 135 12.11 -0.21 6.06
C ASN A 135 11.25 -0.82 7.17
N GLU A 136 10.98 -0.10 8.25
CA GLU A 136 10.09 -0.56 9.31
C GLU A 136 8.65 -0.70 8.84
N ILE A 137 8.15 0.26 8.06
CA ILE A 137 6.81 0.18 7.45
C ILE A 137 6.75 -1.00 6.48
N ILE A 138 7.76 -1.20 5.64
CA ILE A 138 7.83 -2.32 4.71
C ILE A 138 7.83 -3.65 5.46
N LYS A 139 8.65 -3.80 6.49
CA LYS A 139 8.72 -5.01 7.32
C LYS A 139 7.44 -5.23 8.11
N GLY A 140 6.88 -4.18 8.70
CA GLY A 140 5.68 -4.28 9.54
C GLY A 140 4.39 -4.55 8.77
N VAL A 141 4.26 -4.05 7.55
CA VAL A 141 3.03 -4.15 6.76
C VAL A 141 3.14 -5.20 5.65
N MET A 142 4.24 -5.19 4.90
CA MET A 142 4.36 -6.07 3.73
C MET A 142 4.70 -7.50 4.09
N LEU A 143 5.59 -7.73 5.05
CA LEU A 143 5.99 -9.09 5.40
C LEU A 143 4.80 -9.95 5.87
N PRO A 144 3.93 -9.50 6.78
CA PRO A 144 2.73 -10.24 7.15
C PRO A 144 1.79 -10.48 5.96
N GLN A 145 1.65 -9.52 5.06
CA GLN A 145 0.76 -9.63 3.91
C GLN A 145 1.22 -10.70 2.91
N PHE A 146 2.54 -10.88 2.75
CA PHE A 146 3.10 -11.97 1.93
C PHE A 146 2.84 -13.37 2.50
N VAL A 147 2.57 -13.48 3.79
CA VAL A 147 2.19 -14.75 4.43
C VAL A 147 0.68 -14.94 4.40
N ILE A 148 -0.08 -13.89 4.75
CA ILE A 148 -1.54 -13.96 4.88
C ILE A 148 -2.22 -14.21 3.53
N LEU A 149 -1.80 -13.50 2.46
CA LEU A 149 -2.42 -13.64 1.14
C LEU A 149 -2.32 -15.06 0.56
N PRO A 150 -1.13 -15.68 0.45
CA PRO A 150 -1.04 -17.04 -0.07
C PRO A 150 -1.72 -18.07 0.84
N LEU A 151 -1.70 -17.85 2.17
CA LEU A 151 -2.43 -18.69 3.11
C LEU A 151 -3.94 -18.59 2.89
N ALA A 152 -4.48 -17.38 2.72
CA ALA A 152 -5.90 -17.16 2.42
C ALA A 152 -6.30 -17.85 1.11
N VAL A 153 -5.51 -17.67 0.04
CA VAL A 153 -5.75 -18.32 -1.26
C VAL A 153 -5.72 -19.84 -1.12
N LEU A 154 -4.76 -20.41 -0.37
CA LEU A 154 -4.67 -21.83 -0.11
C LEU A 154 -5.91 -22.35 0.65
N LEU A 155 -6.35 -21.64 1.68
CA LEU A 155 -7.53 -22.03 2.46
C LEU A 155 -8.81 -21.98 1.61
N ILE A 156 -8.97 -20.95 0.79
CA ILE A 156 -10.11 -20.85 -0.14
C ILE A 156 -10.07 -21.99 -1.16
N TRP A 157 -8.91 -22.30 -1.72
CA TRP A 157 -8.75 -23.40 -2.64
C TRP A 157 -9.09 -24.76 -2.00
N LEU A 158 -8.61 -25.01 -0.78
CA LEU A 158 -8.93 -26.23 -0.02
C LEU A 158 -10.43 -26.33 0.30
N ALA A 159 -11.05 -25.22 0.71
CA ALA A 159 -12.49 -25.18 0.99
C ALA A 159 -13.30 -25.48 -0.26
N LEU A 160 -12.92 -24.89 -1.40
CA LEU A 160 -13.60 -25.10 -2.70
C LEU A 160 -13.41 -26.56 -3.18
N ALA A 161 -12.19 -27.08 -3.10
CA ALA A 161 -11.89 -28.46 -3.49
C ALA A 161 -12.72 -29.47 -2.68
N ARG A 162 -12.82 -29.28 -1.35
CA ARG A 162 -13.66 -30.12 -0.48
C ARG A 162 -15.16 -29.92 -0.72
N GLY A 163 -15.58 -28.69 -0.98
CA GLY A 163 -17.00 -28.37 -1.21
C GLY A 163 -17.55 -28.94 -2.53
N ILE A 164 -16.70 -29.10 -3.55
CA ILE A 164 -17.11 -29.65 -4.86
C ILE A 164 -17.03 -31.20 -4.87
N GLN A 165 -16.25 -31.81 -4.00
CA GLN A 165 -16.07 -33.26 -3.99
C GLN A 165 -17.40 -34.04 -3.91
N PRO A 166 -18.37 -33.72 -3.02
CA PRO A 166 -19.65 -34.44 -2.95
C PRO A 166 -20.48 -34.35 -4.24
N LEU A 167 -20.36 -33.21 -4.96
CA LEU A 167 -21.04 -33.05 -6.26
C LEU A 167 -20.48 -33.99 -7.32
N ASN A 168 -19.15 -34.12 -7.38
CA ASN A 168 -18.50 -35.05 -8.30
C ASN A 168 -18.86 -36.52 -7.98
N GLU A 169 -18.97 -36.86 -6.70
CA GLU A 169 -19.42 -38.18 -6.28
C GLU A 169 -20.88 -38.45 -6.67
N LEU A 170 -21.75 -37.46 -6.52
CA LEU A 170 -23.14 -37.54 -6.95
C LEU A 170 -23.24 -37.70 -8.48
N GLU A 171 -22.49 -36.94 -9.26
CA GLU A 171 -22.43 -37.06 -10.71
C GLU A 171 -22.03 -38.48 -11.12
N GLN A 172 -20.95 -39.00 -10.52
CA GLN A 172 -20.48 -40.33 -10.83
C GLN A 172 -21.52 -41.41 -10.49
N ARG A 173 -22.21 -41.29 -9.34
CA ARG A 173 -23.28 -42.22 -8.94
C ARG A 173 -24.45 -42.20 -9.93
N ILE A 174 -24.88 -41.01 -10.37
CA ILE A 174 -25.94 -40.89 -11.39
C ILE A 174 -25.47 -41.50 -12.72
N ARG A 175 -24.23 -41.23 -13.13
CA ARG A 175 -23.69 -41.69 -14.41
C ARG A 175 -23.48 -43.23 -14.46
N GLN A 176 -23.19 -43.83 -13.34
CA GLN A 176 -22.96 -45.29 -13.21
C GLN A 176 -24.25 -46.08 -13.06
N ARG A 177 -25.42 -45.42 -12.89
CA ARG A 177 -26.71 -46.10 -12.80
C ARG A 177 -27.04 -46.83 -14.10
N LYS A 178 -27.52 -48.02 -13.94
CA LYS A 178 -28.13 -48.80 -15.06
C LYS A 178 -29.46 -48.16 -15.42
N THR A 179 -29.87 -48.33 -16.67
CA THR A 179 -31.14 -47.80 -17.22
C THR A 179 -32.38 -48.24 -16.43
N ASP A 180 -32.32 -49.39 -15.76
CA ASP A 180 -33.40 -49.97 -14.96
C ASP A 180 -33.34 -49.64 -13.46
N ASP A 181 -32.28 -48.95 -13.00
CA ASP A 181 -32.09 -48.61 -11.57
C ASP A 181 -32.72 -47.26 -11.26
N MET A 182 -33.96 -47.29 -10.77
CA MET A 182 -34.74 -46.09 -10.37
C MET A 182 -34.83 -45.94 -8.84
N SER A 183 -33.89 -46.52 -8.07
CA SER A 183 -33.87 -46.40 -6.63
C SER A 183 -33.67 -44.90 -6.20
N PRO A 184 -34.19 -44.47 -5.04
CA PRO A 184 -34.03 -43.10 -4.57
C PRO A 184 -32.56 -42.78 -4.37
N LEU A 185 -32.17 -41.50 -4.56
CA LEU A 185 -30.84 -41.02 -4.27
C LEU A 185 -30.70 -40.80 -2.77
N ASP A 186 -29.54 -41.15 -2.22
CA ASP A 186 -29.25 -40.93 -0.82
C ASP A 186 -28.92 -39.46 -0.54
N GLU A 187 -29.84 -38.77 0.13
CA GLU A 187 -29.73 -37.34 0.48
C GLU A 187 -28.73 -37.10 1.61
N SER A 188 -28.34 -38.12 2.37
CA SER A 188 -27.46 -37.98 3.54
C SER A 188 -26.00 -37.63 3.18
N VAL A 189 -25.60 -37.81 1.94
CA VAL A 189 -24.22 -37.66 1.45
C VAL A 189 -23.97 -36.31 0.75
N VAL A 190 -25.01 -35.50 0.55
CA VAL A 190 -24.89 -34.22 -0.17
C VAL A 190 -24.98 -33.02 0.76
N PRO A 191 -24.31 -31.91 0.44
CA PRO A 191 -24.47 -30.65 1.15
C PRO A 191 -25.94 -30.18 1.17
N ILE A 192 -26.30 -29.50 2.26
CA ILE A 192 -27.69 -29.04 2.46
C ILE A 192 -28.17 -28.11 1.35
N GLU A 193 -27.25 -27.38 0.71
CA GLU A 193 -27.51 -26.48 -0.40
C GLU A 193 -27.96 -27.22 -1.67
N VAL A 194 -27.58 -28.48 -1.81
CA VAL A 194 -27.89 -29.32 -3.01
C VAL A 194 -29.01 -30.29 -2.72
N SER A 195 -29.39 -30.52 -1.47
CA SER A 195 -30.49 -31.42 -1.06
C SER A 195 -31.80 -31.19 -1.83
N PRO A 196 -32.28 -29.91 -2.05
CA PRO A 196 -33.50 -29.69 -2.82
C PRO A 196 -33.40 -30.15 -4.27
N LEU A 197 -32.22 -30.10 -4.86
CA LEU A 197 -31.99 -30.59 -6.23
C LEU A 197 -32.07 -32.14 -6.26
N VAL A 198 -31.43 -32.81 -5.31
CA VAL A 198 -31.46 -34.27 -5.18
C VAL A 198 -32.86 -34.78 -4.92
N ALA A 199 -33.65 -34.09 -4.06
CA ALA A 199 -35.06 -34.42 -3.83
C ALA A 199 -35.90 -34.28 -5.13
N SER A 200 -35.65 -33.23 -5.89
CA SER A 200 -36.37 -33.03 -7.19
C SER A 200 -36.04 -34.12 -8.19
N ILE A 201 -34.78 -34.54 -8.27
CA ILE A 201 -34.37 -35.68 -9.16
C ILE A 201 -35.01 -36.98 -8.69
N THR A 202 -35.05 -37.23 -7.40
CA THR A 202 -35.68 -38.42 -6.82
C THR A 202 -37.17 -38.47 -7.13
N ASP A 203 -37.92 -37.34 -7.03
CA ASP A 203 -39.32 -37.24 -7.39
C ASP A 203 -39.56 -37.52 -8.88
N LEU A 204 -38.69 -36.98 -9.74
CA LEU A 204 -38.75 -37.28 -11.21
C LEU A 204 -38.53 -38.76 -11.51
N LEU A 205 -37.57 -39.40 -10.86
CA LEU A 205 -37.32 -40.84 -11.02
C LEU A 205 -38.49 -41.68 -10.57
N GLN A 206 -39.13 -41.30 -9.46
CA GLN A 206 -40.34 -41.97 -8.95
C GLN A 206 -41.50 -41.86 -9.95
N ARG A 207 -41.78 -40.68 -10.49
CA ARG A 207 -42.82 -40.47 -11.50
C ARG A 207 -42.56 -41.26 -12.77
N LEU A 208 -41.29 -41.33 -13.19
CA LEU A 208 -40.91 -42.12 -14.36
C LEU A 208 -41.16 -43.62 -14.11
N GLN A 209 -40.80 -44.12 -12.91
CA GLN A 209 -41.07 -45.49 -12.52
C GLN A 209 -42.54 -45.87 -12.52
N ASP A 210 -43.40 -44.98 -11.97
CA ASP A 210 -44.87 -45.15 -11.98
C ASP A 210 -45.43 -45.12 -13.38
N SER A 211 -44.93 -44.26 -14.26
CA SER A 211 -45.35 -44.20 -15.68
C SER A 211 -44.98 -45.53 -16.40
N ILE A 212 -43.77 -46.00 -16.26
CA ILE A 212 -43.31 -47.28 -16.83
C ILE A 212 -44.13 -48.47 -16.32
N ALA A 213 -44.42 -48.49 -15.04
CA ALA A 213 -45.24 -49.56 -14.42
C ALA A 213 -46.66 -49.55 -14.99
N THR A 214 -47.26 -48.38 -15.21
CA THR A 214 -48.57 -48.20 -15.81
C THR A 214 -48.57 -48.64 -17.27
N GLN A 215 -47.56 -48.27 -18.07
CA GLN A 215 -47.42 -48.71 -19.44
C GLN A 215 -47.26 -50.24 -19.53
N LYS A 216 -46.45 -50.85 -18.64
CA LYS A 216 -46.30 -52.32 -18.63
C LYS A 216 -47.63 -53.05 -18.33
N ARG A 217 -48.39 -52.53 -17.33
CA ARG A 217 -49.74 -53.07 -17.04
C ARG A 217 -50.66 -52.94 -18.23
N PHE A 218 -50.74 -51.76 -18.85
CA PHE A 218 -51.59 -51.55 -20.03
C PHE A 218 -51.24 -52.50 -21.19
N LEU A 219 -49.93 -52.68 -21.48
CA LEU A 219 -49.49 -53.61 -22.51
C LEU A 219 -49.83 -55.06 -22.17
N ALA A 220 -49.69 -55.45 -20.89
CA ALA A 220 -50.04 -56.82 -20.43
C ALA A 220 -51.57 -57.07 -20.58
N ASP A 221 -52.40 -56.11 -20.15
CA ASP A 221 -53.87 -56.18 -20.28
C ASP A 221 -54.32 -56.22 -21.76
N ALA A 222 -53.72 -55.40 -22.62
CA ALA A 222 -53.98 -55.40 -24.06
C ALA A 222 -53.62 -56.74 -24.73
N ALA A 223 -52.43 -57.30 -24.37
CA ALA A 223 -51.96 -58.60 -24.81
C ALA A 223 -52.91 -59.73 -24.36
N HIS A 224 -53.45 -59.64 -23.14
CA HIS A 224 -54.36 -60.61 -22.60
C HIS A 224 -55.74 -60.53 -23.34
N GLN A 225 -56.22 -59.33 -23.60
CA GLN A 225 -57.51 -59.15 -24.36
C GLN A 225 -57.39 -59.58 -25.84
N LEU A 226 -56.24 -59.42 -26.47
CA LEU A 226 -56.03 -59.85 -27.87
C LEU A 226 -55.81 -61.38 -28.01
N LYS A 227 -55.55 -62.04 -26.89
CA LYS A 227 -55.28 -63.49 -26.85
C LYS A 227 -56.51 -64.32 -26.51
N THR A 228 -57.65 -63.67 -26.19
CA THR A 228 -58.94 -64.34 -25.95
C THR A 228 -59.68 -64.43 -27.24
N PRO A 229 -59.93 -65.63 -27.79
CA PRO A 229 -60.69 -65.85 -29.02
C PRO A 229 -62.17 -65.57 -28.88
#